data_dc13539b2bcfb45b31d3c2f0bc4b9a0f
#
_entry.id   dc13539b2bcfb45b31d3c2f0bc4b9a0f
#
_cell.length_a   1.000
_cell.length_b   1.000
_cell.length_c   1.000
_cell.angle_alpha   90.00
_cell.angle_beta   90.00
_cell.angle_gamma   90.00
#
_symmetry.space_group_name_H-M   'P 1'
#
loop_
_entity.id
_entity.type
_entity.pdbx_description
1 polymer ?
#
loop_
_entity_poly.entity_id
_entity_poly.type
_entity_poly.pdbx_seq_one_letter_code
_entity_poly.pdbx_strand_id
1 'polypeptide(L)'
;MFGLMDRLLKIAKTATSETGVQFRKQKYGSSDIRSFLRDVLAMANAPVDGPRYIVVGADFDSRGRKLVHAVDADDFAGKPSYQSLANEYIEPPIRIRYKPVSVDGKRVGVYEISDCQDRPYMMRIDYSETLRRGDAYIRSSNGTMKMGRRQLGKLFASKFRDSVSAGDLEIGFPGEIIHKDLAIASSDLSRLPSAEASKKLRQLIDIQNNSRSTGSTTVMARLTHARLFGMDDPYVDRSPDELLAEMDQLRMKYRDADDHYLFATHGKPLQLVVYNQGDEPIIDASLTLALPNHNAFYVAEQLPKKATKDGYSNRTPDEIALYPSVNLKDNSIQITSKVGDIPVGEPIEVFGSPLLTCVGRELKGKRFGVRYALHGQNLRSPAKGQLRLLFKR
;
A
#
# COMPACT_ATOMS: atom_id res chain seq x y z
N MET A 1 6.45 -6.62 6.82
CA MET A 1 5.55 -7.72 7.26
C MET A 1 4.31 -7.24 8.04
N PHE A 2 4.38 -6.05 8.65
CA PHE A 2 3.25 -5.45 9.41
C PHE A 2 1.98 -5.18 8.59
N GLY A 3 2.08 -4.73 7.36
CA GLY A 3 0.91 -4.28 6.59
C GLY A 3 -0.14 -5.33 6.20
N LEU A 4 0.24 -6.62 5.99
CA LEU A 4 -0.75 -7.65 5.63
C LEU A 4 -1.57 -8.08 6.84
N MET A 5 -0.93 -8.37 7.97
CA MET A 5 -1.61 -8.82 9.19
C MET A 5 -2.53 -7.74 9.75
N ASP A 6 -2.09 -6.48 9.75
CA ASP A 6 -2.90 -5.34 10.17
C ASP A 6 -4.15 -5.16 9.28
N ARG A 7 -3.98 -5.32 7.96
CA ARG A 7 -5.11 -5.30 7.01
C ARG A 7 -6.09 -6.43 7.28
N LEU A 8 -5.62 -7.66 7.45
CA LEU A 8 -6.48 -8.82 7.72
C LEU A 8 -7.19 -8.68 9.07
N LEU A 9 -6.49 -8.18 10.09
CA LEU A 9 -7.08 -7.90 11.39
C LEU A 9 -8.17 -6.81 11.30
N LYS A 10 -7.91 -5.73 10.56
CA LYS A 10 -8.90 -4.68 10.32
C LYS A 10 -10.14 -5.25 9.64
N ILE A 11 -9.98 -6.06 8.58
CA ILE A 11 -11.10 -6.71 7.89
C ILE A 11 -11.88 -7.59 8.87
N ALA A 12 -11.20 -8.46 9.63
CA ALA A 12 -11.86 -9.35 10.57
C ALA A 12 -12.63 -8.59 11.67
N LYS A 13 -12.10 -7.45 12.14
CA LYS A 13 -12.74 -6.62 13.18
C LYS A 13 -13.84 -5.70 12.67
N THR A 14 -13.59 -4.95 11.61
CA THR A 14 -14.44 -3.81 11.22
C THR A 14 -15.31 -4.04 9.99
N ALA A 15 -14.93 -4.97 9.09
CA ALA A 15 -15.73 -5.21 7.89
C ALA A 15 -17.10 -5.82 8.22
N THR A 16 -18.07 -5.50 7.37
CA THR A 16 -19.40 -6.11 7.35
C THR A 16 -19.48 -7.14 6.21
N SER A 17 -20.55 -7.94 6.18
CA SER A 17 -20.75 -8.87 5.07
C SER A 17 -21.16 -8.08 3.81
N GLU A 18 -20.22 -7.95 2.90
CA GLU A 18 -20.35 -7.18 1.65
C GLU A 18 -20.02 -8.05 0.43
N THR A 19 -20.10 -7.46 -0.76
CA THR A 19 -19.77 -8.16 -2.00
C THR A 19 -18.32 -8.69 -2.00
N GLY A 20 -17.38 -7.95 -1.43
CA GLY A 20 -15.96 -8.31 -1.34
C GLY A 20 -15.53 -9.03 -0.06
N VAL A 21 -16.42 -9.14 0.93
CA VAL A 21 -16.12 -9.79 2.23
C VAL A 21 -17.27 -10.69 2.65
N GLN A 22 -16.98 -11.96 2.85
CA GLN A 22 -17.92 -12.95 3.34
C GLN A 22 -17.56 -13.40 4.75
N PHE A 23 -18.55 -13.53 5.61
CA PHE A 23 -18.41 -14.12 6.94
C PHE A 23 -19.05 -15.50 6.99
N ARG A 24 -18.43 -16.40 7.73
CA ARG A 24 -18.90 -17.77 7.92
C ARG A 24 -18.64 -18.18 9.37
N LYS A 25 -19.69 -18.70 10.03
CA LYS A 25 -19.61 -19.15 11.43
C LYS A 25 -18.61 -20.27 11.63
N GLN A 26 -18.61 -21.25 10.75
CA GLN A 26 -17.76 -22.44 10.82
C GLN A 26 -16.66 -22.39 9.76
N LYS A 27 -15.51 -23.04 10.05
CA LYS A 27 -14.46 -23.29 9.09
C LYS A 27 -14.91 -24.29 8.02
N TYR A 28 -14.14 -24.40 6.95
CA TYR A 28 -14.30 -25.47 5.98
C TYR A 28 -13.55 -26.71 6.47
N GLY A 29 -14.28 -27.79 6.78
CA GLY A 29 -13.73 -29.10 7.06
C GLY A 29 -13.53 -29.92 5.79
N SER A 30 -12.99 -31.14 5.95
CA SER A 30 -12.82 -32.10 4.83
C SER A 30 -14.14 -32.49 4.16
N SER A 31 -15.24 -32.46 4.89
CA SER A 31 -16.62 -32.66 4.37
C SER A 31 -17.20 -31.43 3.68
N ASP A 32 -16.60 -30.25 3.84
CA ASP A 32 -17.12 -28.96 3.36
C ASP A 32 -16.40 -28.42 2.10
N ILE A 33 -15.58 -29.24 1.44
CA ILE A 33 -14.81 -28.83 0.24
C ILE A 33 -15.74 -28.28 -0.84
N ARG A 34 -16.91 -28.84 -1.02
CA ARG A 34 -17.94 -28.33 -1.94
C ARG A 34 -18.32 -26.88 -1.62
N SER A 35 -18.59 -26.58 -0.35
CA SER A 35 -18.93 -25.23 0.10
C SER A 35 -17.75 -24.28 -0.08
N PHE A 36 -16.55 -24.74 0.20
CA PHE A 36 -15.31 -23.99 -0.03
C PHE A 36 -15.16 -23.59 -1.51
N LEU A 37 -15.21 -24.55 -2.43
CA LEU A 37 -15.08 -24.29 -3.87
C LEU A 37 -16.14 -23.32 -4.38
N ARG A 38 -17.42 -23.52 -3.97
CA ARG A 38 -18.51 -22.62 -4.33
C ARG A 38 -18.31 -21.20 -3.82
N ASP A 39 -17.90 -21.03 -2.56
CA ASP A 39 -17.72 -19.73 -1.95
C ASP A 39 -16.50 -19.02 -2.55
N VAL A 40 -15.40 -19.75 -2.83
CA VAL A 40 -14.22 -19.23 -3.52
C VAL A 40 -14.58 -18.75 -4.95
N LEU A 41 -15.32 -19.56 -5.72
CA LEU A 41 -15.80 -19.16 -7.05
C LEU A 41 -16.65 -17.90 -6.99
N ALA A 42 -17.57 -17.84 -6.02
CA ALA A 42 -18.46 -16.68 -5.86
C ALA A 42 -17.69 -15.41 -5.52
N MET A 43 -16.68 -15.51 -4.66
CA MET A 43 -15.81 -14.39 -4.30
C MET A 43 -14.89 -13.99 -5.45
N ALA A 44 -14.31 -14.95 -6.17
CA ALA A 44 -13.45 -14.66 -7.33
C ALA A 44 -14.19 -13.88 -8.43
N ASN A 45 -15.48 -14.21 -8.63
CA ASN A 45 -16.35 -13.54 -9.61
C ASN A 45 -17.05 -12.27 -9.07
N ALA A 46 -16.88 -11.93 -7.78
CA ALA A 46 -17.51 -10.75 -7.20
C ALA A 46 -17.08 -9.48 -7.95
N PRO A 47 -18.02 -8.55 -8.25
CA PRO A 47 -17.74 -7.30 -8.97
C PRO A 47 -17.10 -6.26 -8.03
N VAL A 48 -15.93 -6.57 -7.52
CA VAL A 48 -15.13 -5.68 -6.66
C VAL A 48 -13.70 -5.66 -7.14
N ASP A 49 -13.00 -4.56 -6.87
CA ASP A 49 -11.59 -4.40 -7.18
C ASP A 49 -10.71 -4.92 -6.03
N GLY A 50 -9.53 -5.40 -6.39
CA GLY A 50 -8.55 -5.89 -5.42
C GLY A 50 -8.88 -7.27 -4.81
N PRO A 51 -8.27 -7.62 -3.68
CA PRO A 51 -8.46 -8.90 -3.01
C PRO A 51 -9.85 -9.03 -2.37
N ARG A 52 -10.39 -10.26 -2.33
CA ARG A 52 -11.64 -10.63 -1.67
C ARG A 52 -11.31 -11.46 -0.45
N TYR A 53 -12.23 -11.43 0.53
CA TYR A 53 -11.96 -12.07 1.82
C TYR A 53 -13.12 -12.96 2.26
N ILE A 54 -12.77 -14.15 2.76
CA ILE A 54 -13.72 -15.01 3.49
C ILE A 54 -13.18 -15.12 4.93
N VAL A 55 -13.98 -14.65 5.88
CA VAL A 55 -13.67 -14.70 7.32
C VAL A 55 -14.45 -15.86 7.93
N VAL A 56 -13.76 -16.86 8.48
CA VAL A 56 -14.34 -18.01 9.16
C VAL A 56 -14.16 -17.90 10.67
N GLY A 57 -15.14 -18.37 11.43
CA GLY A 57 -15.19 -18.20 12.89
C GLY A 57 -15.88 -16.90 13.32
N ALA A 58 -16.63 -16.27 12.43
CA ALA A 58 -17.44 -15.12 12.77
C ALA A 58 -18.70 -15.06 11.90
N ASP A 59 -19.78 -14.52 12.46
CA ASP A 59 -21.04 -14.24 11.77
C ASP A 59 -21.71 -12.97 12.36
N PHE A 60 -22.95 -12.72 11.98
CA PHE A 60 -23.74 -11.59 12.48
C PHE A 60 -25.06 -12.09 13.07
N ASP A 61 -25.46 -11.53 14.21
CA ASP A 61 -26.76 -11.77 14.79
C ASP A 61 -27.88 -11.05 13.99
N SER A 62 -29.13 -11.28 14.38
CA SER A 62 -30.31 -10.63 13.77
C SER A 62 -30.33 -9.11 13.88
N ARG A 63 -29.51 -8.53 14.76
CA ARG A 63 -29.34 -7.08 14.95
C ARG A 63 -28.11 -6.52 14.23
N GLY A 64 -27.44 -7.33 13.41
CA GLY A 64 -26.22 -6.93 12.69
C GLY A 64 -24.97 -6.83 13.55
N ARG A 65 -24.97 -7.32 14.80
CA ARG A 65 -23.78 -7.33 15.64
C ARG A 65 -22.93 -8.55 15.32
N LYS A 66 -21.62 -8.33 15.18
CA LYS A 66 -20.65 -9.38 14.87
C LYS A 66 -20.47 -10.31 16.07
N LEU A 67 -20.60 -11.60 15.82
CA LEU A 67 -20.35 -12.67 16.78
C LEU A 67 -19.09 -13.42 16.40
N VAL A 68 -18.14 -13.56 17.34
CA VAL A 68 -16.87 -14.28 17.12
C VAL A 68 -16.93 -15.62 17.83
N HIS A 69 -16.79 -16.71 17.05
CA HIS A 69 -16.96 -18.10 17.50
C HIS A 69 -15.66 -18.83 17.76
N ALA A 70 -14.52 -18.27 17.43
CA ALA A 70 -13.22 -18.89 17.42
C ALA A 70 -13.11 -20.13 16.47
N VAL A 71 -11.94 -20.34 15.92
CA VAL A 71 -11.57 -21.55 15.14
C VAL A 71 -10.24 -22.08 15.61
N ASP A 72 -10.11 -23.40 15.66
CA ASP A 72 -8.86 -24.06 16.05
C ASP A 72 -7.79 -23.87 14.96
N ALA A 73 -6.53 -23.74 15.41
CA ALA A 73 -5.41 -23.41 14.53
C ALA A 73 -5.00 -24.54 13.60
N ASP A 74 -5.11 -25.76 14.07
CA ASP A 74 -4.48 -26.93 13.46
C ASP A 74 -5.25 -27.49 12.26
N ASP A 75 -6.47 -27.03 12.04
CA ASP A 75 -7.37 -27.54 11.02
C ASP A 75 -7.09 -27.06 9.59
N PHE A 76 -6.10 -26.20 9.40
CA PHE A 76 -5.84 -25.56 8.10
C PHE A 76 -4.60 -26.07 7.39
N ALA A 77 -3.89 -26.98 7.98
CA ALA A 77 -2.83 -27.76 7.34
C ALA A 77 -3.40 -28.95 6.53
N GLY A 78 -4.63 -28.80 6.01
CA GLY A 78 -5.30 -29.82 5.23
C GLY A 78 -4.42 -30.34 4.09
N LYS A 79 -4.38 -31.63 3.94
CA LYS A 79 -3.85 -32.27 2.72
C LYS A 79 -5.05 -32.83 1.95
N PRO A 80 -5.35 -32.31 0.76
CA PRO A 80 -4.66 -31.22 0.01
C PRO A 80 -4.91 -29.83 0.60
N SER A 81 -3.97 -28.91 0.37
CA SER A 81 -4.11 -27.51 0.79
C SER A 81 -5.25 -26.83 0.04
N TYR A 82 -5.84 -25.77 0.61
CA TYR A 82 -6.88 -24.99 -0.07
C TYR A 82 -6.41 -24.39 -1.40
N GLN A 83 -5.14 -24.00 -1.52
CA GLN A 83 -4.57 -23.57 -2.80
C GLN A 83 -4.49 -24.74 -3.81
N SER A 84 -4.14 -25.94 -3.35
CA SER A 84 -4.10 -27.14 -4.21
C SER A 84 -5.49 -27.50 -4.72
N LEU A 85 -6.52 -27.45 -3.84
CA LEU A 85 -7.91 -27.66 -4.23
C LEU A 85 -8.38 -26.63 -5.27
N ALA A 86 -8.05 -25.35 -5.06
CA ALA A 86 -8.39 -24.33 -6.05
C ALA A 86 -7.70 -24.58 -7.38
N ASN A 87 -6.42 -24.92 -7.39
CA ASN A 87 -5.66 -25.22 -8.61
C ASN A 87 -6.21 -26.46 -9.35
N GLU A 88 -6.72 -27.44 -8.61
CA GLU A 88 -7.29 -28.65 -9.18
C GLU A 88 -8.66 -28.44 -9.80
N TYR A 89 -9.53 -27.68 -9.09
CA TYR A 89 -10.96 -27.62 -9.44
C TYR A 89 -11.40 -26.34 -10.10
N ILE A 90 -10.62 -25.24 -10.06
CA ILE A 90 -11.01 -23.92 -10.55
C ILE A 90 -10.14 -23.47 -11.73
N GLU A 91 -10.79 -22.90 -12.72
CA GLU A 91 -10.17 -22.22 -13.86
C GLU A 91 -10.79 -20.83 -14.10
N PRO A 92 -10.03 -19.81 -14.54
CA PRO A 92 -8.57 -19.73 -14.55
C PRO A 92 -7.90 -19.87 -13.17
N PRO A 93 -6.56 -20.00 -13.07
CA PRO A 93 -5.88 -20.08 -11.77
C PRO A 93 -6.13 -18.84 -10.91
N ILE A 94 -6.37 -19.06 -9.61
CA ILE A 94 -6.51 -18.00 -8.61
C ILE A 94 -5.55 -18.21 -7.45
N ARG A 95 -5.24 -17.13 -6.74
CA ARG A 95 -4.37 -17.21 -5.56
C ARG A 95 -5.19 -17.15 -4.29
N ILE A 96 -4.99 -18.15 -3.42
CA ILE A 96 -5.64 -18.22 -2.10
C ILE A 96 -4.56 -18.20 -1.02
N ARG A 97 -4.70 -17.31 -0.04
CA ARG A 97 -3.86 -17.26 1.16
C ARG A 97 -4.74 -17.35 2.39
N TYR A 98 -4.42 -18.29 3.25
CA TYR A 98 -5.05 -18.41 4.55
C TYR A 98 -4.14 -17.86 5.64
N LYS A 99 -4.70 -17.08 6.56
CA LYS A 99 -4.01 -16.59 7.75
C LYS A 99 -4.95 -16.56 8.96
N PRO A 100 -4.54 -17.11 10.10
CA PRO A 100 -5.25 -16.91 11.35
C PRO A 100 -4.96 -15.50 11.89
N VAL A 101 -5.98 -14.84 12.42
CA VAL A 101 -5.87 -13.55 13.12
C VAL A 101 -6.61 -13.62 14.46
N SER A 102 -6.18 -12.86 15.46
CA SER A 102 -6.83 -12.79 16.76
C SER A 102 -7.76 -11.57 16.81
N VAL A 103 -9.05 -11.80 17.08
CA VAL A 103 -10.07 -10.78 17.26
C VAL A 103 -10.64 -10.94 18.67
N ASP A 104 -10.44 -9.93 19.52
CA ASP A 104 -10.92 -9.90 20.92
C ASP A 104 -10.53 -11.18 21.71
N GLY A 105 -9.27 -11.61 21.56
CA GLY A 105 -8.74 -12.80 22.22
C GLY A 105 -9.17 -14.14 21.60
N LYS A 106 -10.06 -14.12 20.62
CA LYS A 106 -10.50 -15.31 19.88
C LYS A 106 -9.84 -15.38 18.52
N ARG A 107 -9.46 -16.59 18.09
CA ARG A 107 -8.84 -16.82 16.79
C ARG A 107 -9.89 -17.01 15.71
N VAL A 108 -9.78 -16.26 14.60
CA VAL A 108 -10.57 -16.40 13.38
C VAL A 108 -9.65 -16.68 12.20
N GLY A 109 -10.16 -17.31 11.16
CA GLY A 109 -9.40 -17.55 9.93
C GLY A 109 -9.80 -16.57 8.83
N VAL A 110 -8.83 -16.07 8.07
CA VAL A 110 -9.08 -15.20 6.92
C VAL A 110 -8.47 -15.82 5.67
N TYR A 111 -9.31 -16.08 4.68
CA TYR A 111 -8.88 -16.39 3.32
C TYR A 111 -8.84 -15.12 2.51
N GLU A 112 -7.68 -14.81 1.95
CA GLU A 112 -7.51 -13.77 0.95
C GLU A 112 -7.50 -14.44 -0.42
N ILE A 113 -8.43 -14.04 -1.30
CA ILE A 113 -8.55 -14.50 -2.67
C ILE A 113 -8.10 -13.34 -3.57
N SER A 114 -7.03 -13.54 -4.30
CA SER A 114 -6.40 -12.51 -5.13
C SER A 114 -6.16 -12.99 -6.55
N ASP A 115 -5.68 -12.08 -7.40
CA ASP A 115 -5.42 -12.32 -8.83
C ASP A 115 -6.70 -12.69 -9.62
N CYS A 116 -7.84 -12.04 -9.26
CA CYS A 116 -9.16 -12.31 -9.81
C CYS A 116 -9.55 -11.37 -10.97
N GLN A 117 -8.62 -11.08 -11.89
CA GLN A 117 -8.89 -10.22 -13.05
C GLN A 117 -9.44 -10.99 -14.27
N ASP A 118 -9.22 -12.29 -14.35
CA ASP A 118 -9.58 -13.11 -15.51
C ASP A 118 -10.95 -13.80 -15.36
N ARG A 119 -11.97 -13.03 -14.95
CA ARG A 119 -13.36 -13.51 -14.82
C ARG A 119 -13.98 -13.89 -16.18
N PRO A 120 -14.86 -14.90 -16.25
CA PRO A 120 -15.45 -15.68 -15.16
C PRO A 120 -14.54 -16.84 -14.70
N TYR A 121 -14.50 -17.04 -13.39
CA TYR A 121 -13.92 -18.23 -12.77
C TYR A 121 -14.98 -19.31 -12.66
N MET A 122 -14.64 -20.54 -13.03
CA MET A 122 -15.59 -21.66 -13.08
C MET A 122 -14.94 -22.97 -12.67
N MET A 123 -15.75 -23.99 -12.46
CA MET A 123 -15.26 -25.34 -12.23
C MET A 123 -14.57 -25.90 -13.46
N ARG A 124 -13.33 -26.35 -13.30
CA ARG A 124 -12.51 -26.97 -14.35
C ARG A 124 -12.91 -28.44 -14.59
N ILE A 125 -13.24 -29.15 -13.52
CA ILE A 125 -13.66 -30.56 -13.53
C ILE A 125 -14.85 -30.74 -12.59
N ASP A 126 -15.55 -31.87 -12.68
CA ASP A 126 -16.62 -32.23 -11.76
C ASP A 126 -16.06 -32.52 -10.37
N TYR A 127 -16.65 -31.92 -9.35
CA TYR A 127 -16.39 -32.29 -7.96
C TYR A 127 -17.50 -33.18 -7.39
N SER A 128 -18.74 -32.93 -7.76
CA SER A 128 -19.92 -33.67 -7.30
C SER A 128 -21.08 -33.49 -8.28
N GLU A 129 -22.16 -34.24 -8.09
CA GLU A 129 -23.38 -34.11 -8.92
C GLU A 129 -23.96 -32.67 -8.97
N THR A 130 -23.69 -31.87 -7.92
CA THR A 130 -24.24 -30.51 -7.78
C THR A 130 -23.17 -29.41 -7.95
N LEU A 131 -21.92 -29.78 -8.23
CA LEU A 131 -20.85 -28.88 -8.54
C LEU A 131 -20.00 -29.46 -9.68
N ARG A 132 -20.44 -29.13 -10.92
CA ARG A 132 -19.95 -29.73 -12.15
C ARG A 132 -19.04 -28.80 -12.92
N ARG A 133 -18.29 -29.34 -13.83
CA ARG A 133 -17.48 -28.60 -14.80
C ARG A 133 -18.31 -27.50 -15.48
N GLY A 134 -17.74 -26.29 -15.58
CA GLY A 134 -18.41 -25.13 -16.13
C GLY A 134 -19.33 -24.38 -15.16
N ASP A 135 -19.59 -24.95 -13.96
CA ASP A 135 -20.37 -24.23 -12.95
C ASP A 135 -19.61 -23.02 -12.45
N ALA A 136 -20.25 -21.88 -12.46
CA ALA A 136 -19.74 -20.61 -11.96
C ALA A 136 -20.72 -20.00 -10.96
N TYR A 137 -20.17 -19.34 -9.96
CA TYR A 137 -20.93 -18.67 -8.91
C TYR A 137 -20.48 -17.23 -8.80
N ILE A 138 -21.39 -16.35 -8.40
CA ILE A 138 -21.10 -14.94 -8.16
C ILE A 138 -21.66 -14.52 -6.81
N ARG A 139 -20.92 -13.68 -6.11
CA ARG A 139 -21.38 -13.02 -4.91
C ARG A 139 -21.89 -11.62 -5.23
N SER A 140 -23.06 -11.31 -4.71
CA SER A 140 -23.68 -9.99 -4.74
C SER A 140 -24.10 -9.60 -3.32
N SER A 141 -24.68 -8.41 -3.16
CA SER A 141 -25.29 -7.98 -1.90
C SER A 141 -26.32 -8.97 -1.35
N ASN A 142 -26.99 -9.72 -2.24
CA ASN A 142 -28.03 -10.69 -1.89
C ASN A 142 -27.48 -12.11 -1.59
N GLY A 143 -26.16 -12.28 -1.53
CA GLY A 143 -25.51 -13.57 -1.25
C GLY A 143 -24.87 -14.23 -2.48
N THR A 144 -24.58 -15.53 -2.34
CA THR A 144 -23.97 -16.36 -3.39
C THR A 144 -25.05 -16.99 -4.27
N MET A 145 -24.92 -16.83 -5.58
CA MET A 145 -25.83 -17.43 -6.56
C MET A 145 -25.05 -18.13 -7.69
N LYS A 146 -25.62 -19.18 -8.26
CA LYS A 146 -25.09 -19.82 -9.47
C LYS A 146 -25.33 -18.90 -10.66
N MET A 147 -24.31 -18.70 -11.49
CA MET A 147 -24.43 -17.86 -12.68
C MET A 147 -25.18 -18.59 -13.79
N GLY A 148 -26.12 -17.88 -14.37
CA GLY A 148 -26.78 -18.31 -15.59
C GLY A 148 -26.10 -17.74 -16.84
N ARG A 149 -26.58 -18.20 -18.03
CA ARG A 149 -26.07 -17.80 -19.36
C ARG A 149 -25.90 -16.27 -19.52
N ARG A 150 -26.89 -15.50 -19.03
CA ARG A 150 -26.85 -14.03 -19.16
C ARG A 150 -25.71 -13.39 -18.40
N GLN A 151 -25.42 -13.87 -17.19
CA GLN A 151 -24.32 -13.34 -16.36
C GLN A 151 -22.97 -13.77 -16.92
N LEU A 152 -22.82 -15.05 -17.29
CA LEU A 152 -21.61 -15.54 -17.96
C LEU A 152 -21.38 -14.80 -19.28
N GLY A 153 -22.43 -14.63 -20.09
CA GLY A 153 -22.33 -13.87 -21.35
C GLY A 153 -21.85 -12.43 -21.15
N LYS A 154 -22.31 -11.75 -20.08
CA LYS A 154 -21.83 -10.40 -19.76
C LYS A 154 -20.34 -10.39 -19.36
N LEU A 155 -19.91 -11.35 -18.55
CA LEU A 155 -18.49 -11.45 -18.14
C LEU A 155 -17.58 -11.82 -19.31
N PHE A 156 -17.99 -12.77 -20.16
CA PHE A 156 -17.27 -13.08 -21.39
C PHE A 156 -17.25 -11.90 -22.36
N ALA A 157 -18.39 -11.23 -22.55
CA ALA A 157 -18.46 -10.06 -23.41
C ALA A 157 -17.57 -8.91 -22.89
N SER A 158 -17.50 -8.71 -21.58
CA SER A 158 -16.58 -7.73 -21.00
C SER A 158 -15.10 -8.12 -21.14
N LYS A 159 -14.81 -9.42 -21.20
CA LYS A 159 -13.45 -9.93 -21.44
C LYS A 159 -13.03 -9.79 -22.92
N PHE A 160 -14.00 -9.92 -23.84
CA PHE A 160 -13.75 -9.88 -25.29
C PHE A 160 -14.21 -8.58 -25.95
N ARG A 161 -14.88 -7.69 -25.20
CA ARG A 161 -15.11 -6.33 -25.67
C ARG A 161 -13.75 -5.63 -25.70
N ASP A 162 -13.26 -5.50 -26.92
CA ASP A 162 -12.24 -4.54 -27.31
C ASP A 162 -11.08 -4.49 -26.30
N SER A 163 -10.35 -5.62 -26.24
CA SER A 163 -9.16 -5.68 -25.40
C SER A 163 -8.06 -4.87 -26.09
N VAL A 164 -7.85 -3.66 -25.59
CA VAL A 164 -6.74 -2.82 -26.02
C VAL A 164 -5.43 -3.53 -25.76
N SER A 165 -4.54 -3.51 -26.75
CA SER A 165 -3.21 -4.07 -26.60
C SER A 165 -2.37 -3.22 -25.67
N ALA A 166 -1.73 -3.85 -24.67
CA ALA A 166 -0.79 -3.15 -23.81
C ALA A 166 0.42 -2.59 -24.57
N GLY A 167 0.67 -3.09 -25.81
CA GLY A 167 1.73 -2.61 -26.70
C GLY A 167 1.50 -1.21 -27.27
N ASP A 168 0.26 -0.75 -27.27
CA ASP A 168 -0.13 0.57 -27.80
C ASP A 168 -0.04 1.68 -26.75
N LEU A 169 0.43 1.35 -25.54
CA LEU A 169 0.59 2.29 -24.45
C LEU A 169 2.05 2.69 -24.25
N GLU A 170 2.30 3.97 -24.31
CA GLU A 170 3.58 4.55 -23.96
C GLU A 170 3.49 5.21 -22.58
N ILE A 171 4.37 4.80 -21.64
CA ILE A 171 4.40 5.31 -20.25
C ILE A 171 5.80 5.80 -19.95
N GLY A 172 5.94 6.99 -19.40
CA GLY A 172 7.24 7.56 -19.05
C GLY A 172 7.16 8.91 -18.40
N PHE A 173 8.29 9.59 -18.35
CA PHE A 173 8.40 10.94 -17.80
C PHE A 173 8.03 11.98 -18.86
N PRO A 174 7.35 13.08 -18.47
CA PRO A 174 6.94 14.13 -19.39
C PRO A 174 8.14 14.87 -19.98
N GLY A 175 8.02 15.28 -21.25
CA GLY A 175 9.00 16.04 -22.02
C GLY A 175 8.44 16.33 -23.42
N GLU A 176 9.26 16.83 -24.34
CA GLU A 176 8.89 16.97 -25.76
C GLU A 176 8.51 15.60 -26.36
N ILE A 177 9.17 14.57 -25.88
CA ILE A 177 8.82 13.15 -26.07
C ILE A 177 8.70 12.48 -24.70
N ILE A 178 8.06 11.32 -24.62
CA ILE A 178 7.98 10.54 -23.39
C ILE A 178 9.32 9.86 -23.11
N HIS A 179 9.96 10.24 -22.00
CA HIS A 179 11.27 9.71 -21.64
C HIS A 179 11.16 8.49 -20.71
N LYS A 180 12.06 7.52 -20.90
CA LYS A 180 12.18 6.38 -19.98
C LYS A 180 13.13 6.65 -18.82
N ASP A 181 13.89 7.73 -18.88
CA ASP A 181 14.89 8.13 -17.91
C ASP A 181 14.57 9.52 -17.37
N LEU A 182 14.65 9.68 -16.04
CA LEU A 182 14.52 10.97 -15.38
C LEU A 182 15.79 11.25 -14.57
N ALA A 183 16.39 12.40 -14.80
CA ALA A 183 17.50 12.89 -14.01
C ALA A 183 17.00 13.71 -12.82
N ILE A 184 17.33 13.28 -11.60
CA ILE A 184 16.97 13.98 -10.36
C ILE A 184 18.28 14.48 -9.71
N ALA A 185 18.31 15.77 -9.36
CA ALA A 185 19.44 16.35 -8.64
C ALA A 185 19.44 15.87 -7.18
N SER A 186 20.61 15.49 -6.67
CA SER A 186 20.78 15.16 -5.24
C SER A 186 20.94 16.43 -4.41
N SER A 187 20.43 16.41 -3.18
CA SER A 187 20.44 17.51 -2.23
C SER A 187 21.33 17.19 -1.03
N ASP A 188 21.85 18.25 -0.39
CA ASP A 188 22.52 18.11 0.90
C ASP A 188 21.49 18.08 2.02
N LEU A 189 21.33 16.94 2.65
CA LEU A 189 20.37 16.72 3.72
C LEU A 189 21.01 16.76 5.12
N SER A 190 22.23 17.29 5.23
CA SER A 190 22.98 17.36 6.50
C SER A 190 22.29 18.23 7.57
N ARG A 191 21.37 19.11 7.18
CA ARG A 191 20.64 20.03 8.07
C ARG A 191 19.19 19.63 8.30
N LEU A 192 18.91 18.32 8.28
CA LEU A 192 17.57 17.83 8.63
C LEU A 192 17.22 18.28 10.06
N PRO A 193 16.07 18.94 10.31
CA PRO A 193 15.73 19.51 11.61
C PRO A 193 15.83 18.54 12.79
N SER A 194 15.31 17.32 12.63
CA SER A 194 15.45 16.28 13.67
C SER A 194 16.89 15.83 13.89
N ALA A 195 17.70 15.78 12.83
CA ALA A 195 19.11 15.39 12.94
C ALA A 195 19.95 16.48 13.63
N GLU A 196 19.68 17.76 13.33
CA GLU A 196 20.32 18.88 14.04
C GLU A 196 19.92 18.92 15.52
N ALA A 197 18.65 18.73 15.82
CA ALA A 197 18.17 18.63 17.20
C ALA A 197 18.81 17.44 17.94
N SER A 198 18.87 16.26 17.28
CA SER A 198 19.56 15.08 17.85
C SER A 198 21.03 15.33 18.13
N LYS A 199 21.73 16.00 17.21
CA LYS A 199 23.13 16.36 17.41
C LYS A 199 23.33 17.28 18.61
N LYS A 200 22.47 18.29 18.79
CA LYS A 200 22.48 19.19 19.93
C LYS A 200 22.24 18.45 21.24
N LEU A 201 21.21 17.57 21.29
CA LEU A 201 20.94 16.77 22.49
C LEU A 201 22.08 15.82 22.85
N ARG A 202 22.72 15.17 21.88
CA ARG A 202 23.91 14.34 22.13
C ARG A 202 25.05 15.15 22.73
N GLN A 203 25.34 16.34 22.20
CA GLN A 203 26.35 17.22 22.76
C GLN A 203 26.04 17.61 24.20
N LEU A 204 24.76 17.85 24.55
CA LEU A 204 24.39 18.13 25.94
C LEU A 204 24.60 16.92 26.86
N ILE A 205 24.21 15.73 26.44
CA ILE A 205 24.42 14.50 27.19
C ILE A 205 25.91 14.28 27.45
N ASP A 206 26.75 14.48 26.42
CA ASP A 206 28.20 14.35 26.53
C ASP A 206 28.77 15.37 27.52
N ILE A 207 28.33 16.62 27.47
CA ILE A 207 28.75 17.67 28.41
C ILE A 207 28.33 17.31 29.83
N GLN A 208 27.11 16.85 30.06
CA GLN A 208 26.65 16.46 31.39
C GLN A 208 27.44 15.28 31.95
N ASN A 209 27.66 14.24 31.13
CA ASN A 209 28.44 13.07 31.53
C ASN A 209 29.91 13.44 31.87
N ASN A 210 30.54 14.27 31.03
CA ASN A 210 31.90 14.75 31.27
C ASN A 210 31.98 15.65 32.53
N SER A 211 30.99 16.51 32.76
CA SER A 211 30.93 17.36 33.94
C SER A 211 30.79 16.57 35.24
N ARG A 212 30.04 15.46 35.21
CA ARG A 212 29.92 14.53 36.34
C ARG A 212 31.23 13.78 36.62
N SER A 213 31.97 13.39 35.58
CA SER A 213 33.20 12.62 35.71
C SER A 213 34.41 13.48 36.15
N THR A 214 34.44 14.77 35.81
CA THR A 214 35.59 15.65 36.04
C THR A 214 35.40 16.61 37.22
N GLY A 215 34.22 16.64 37.87
CA GLY A 215 33.93 17.63 38.92
C GLY A 215 33.94 19.08 38.41
N SER A 216 33.97 19.28 37.10
CA SER A 216 34.08 20.58 36.45
C SER A 216 32.79 21.37 36.58
N THR A 217 32.97 22.66 36.72
CA THR A 217 31.96 23.62 37.14
C THR A 217 30.74 23.64 36.26
N THR A 218 29.58 23.56 36.91
CA THR A 218 28.22 23.80 36.41
C THR A 218 28.11 25.04 35.48
N VAL A 219 29.02 26.00 35.61
CA VAL A 219 29.07 27.24 34.82
C VAL A 219 29.39 27.00 33.34
N MET A 220 30.41 26.17 33.02
CA MET A 220 30.75 25.88 31.62
C MET A 220 29.68 25.09 30.93
N ALA A 221 29.05 24.18 31.63
CA ALA A 221 27.91 23.41 31.10
C ALA A 221 26.70 24.33 30.84
N ARG A 222 26.39 25.28 31.73
CA ARG A 222 25.34 26.29 31.55
C ARG A 222 25.62 27.21 30.37
N LEU A 223 26.84 27.69 30.19
CA LEU A 223 27.23 28.55 29.06
C LEU A 223 27.12 27.80 27.72
N THR A 224 27.52 26.54 27.68
CA THR A 224 27.39 25.73 26.47
C THR A 224 25.93 25.44 26.13
N HIS A 225 25.10 25.18 27.13
CA HIS A 225 23.66 25.02 26.99
C HIS A 225 23.00 26.30 26.43
N ALA A 226 23.25 27.44 27.08
CA ALA A 226 22.74 28.75 26.64
C ALA A 226 23.12 29.06 25.17
N ARG A 227 24.33 28.64 24.74
CA ARG A 227 24.81 28.78 23.38
C ARG A 227 24.10 27.88 22.38
N LEU A 228 23.68 26.67 22.79
CA LEU A 228 23.04 25.68 21.92
C LEU A 228 21.52 25.83 21.84
N PHE A 229 20.88 26.19 22.95
CA PHE A 229 19.42 26.18 23.10
C PHE A 229 18.78 27.54 23.47
N GLY A 230 19.60 28.52 23.80
CA GLY A 230 19.14 29.81 24.34
C GLY A 230 19.03 29.81 25.87
N MET A 231 18.78 31.00 26.41
CA MET A 231 18.75 31.24 27.87
C MET A 231 17.47 30.78 28.55
N ASP A 232 16.40 30.58 27.75
CA ASP A 232 15.03 30.34 28.26
C ASP A 232 14.74 28.87 28.59
N ASP A 233 15.68 27.95 28.31
CA ASP A 233 15.47 26.50 28.56
C ASP A 233 16.60 26.02 29.53
N PRO A 234 16.36 26.02 30.85
CA PRO A 234 17.36 25.66 31.82
C PRO A 234 17.73 24.18 31.75
N TYR A 235 18.90 23.91 31.22
CA TYR A 235 19.44 22.56 31.09
C TYR A 235 19.63 21.84 32.44
N VAL A 236 19.71 22.62 33.53
CA VAL A 236 20.02 22.14 34.89
C VAL A 236 18.92 21.23 35.44
N ASP A 237 17.72 21.38 34.92
CA ASP A 237 16.56 20.67 35.43
C ASP A 237 16.27 19.34 34.68
N ARG A 238 17.11 19.00 33.69
CA ARG A 238 16.94 17.77 32.90
C ARG A 238 18.04 16.76 33.20
N SER A 239 17.64 15.56 33.55
CA SER A 239 18.56 14.43 33.73
C SER A 239 19.02 13.88 32.37
N PRO A 240 20.17 13.16 32.27
CA PRO A 240 20.57 12.47 31.04
C PRO A 240 19.52 11.49 30.54
N ASP A 241 18.76 10.84 31.43
CA ASP A 241 17.71 9.91 31.07
C ASP A 241 16.51 10.62 30.40
N GLU A 242 16.15 11.82 30.88
CA GLU A 242 15.12 12.67 30.27
C GLU A 242 15.57 13.16 28.90
N LEU A 243 16.84 13.53 28.72
CA LEU A 243 17.38 13.92 27.42
C LEU A 243 17.44 12.76 26.43
N LEU A 244 17.73 11.55 26.89
CA LEU A 244 17.66 10.33 26.06
C LEU A 244 16.21 10.03 25.64
N ALA A 245 15.26 10.12 26.58
CA ALA A 245 13.85 9.93 26.27
C ALA A 245 13.32 10.99 25.27
N GLU A 246 13.78 12.26 25.40
CA GLU A 246 13.45 13.30 24.42
C GLU A 246 14.06 13.00 23.05
N MET A 247 15.28 12.45 23.01
CA MET A 247 15.93 12.07 21.75
C MET A 247 15.15 11.00 20.99
N ASP A 248 14.53 10.05 21.67
CA ASP A 248 13.68 9.03 21.06
C ASP A 248 12.38 9.63 20.46
N GLN A 249 11.90 10.75 21.01
CA GLN A 249 10.70 11.43 20.53
C GLN A 249 10.96 12.47 19.43
N LEU A 250 12.23 12.81 19.15
CA LEU A 250 12.57 13.87 18.20
C LEU A 250 11.96 13.67 16.81
N ARG A 251 11.98 12.46 16.29
CA ARG A 251 11.40 12.17 14.97
C ARG A 251 9.92 12.48 14.89
N MET A 252 9.17 12.24 15.97
CA MET A 252 7.75 12.58 16.03
C MET A 252 7.54 14.09 16.19
N LYS A 253 8.32 14.71 17.08
CA LYS A 253 8.27 16.16 17.36
C LYS A 253 8.62 17.02 16.14
N TYR A 254 9.61 16.59 15.35
CA TYR A 254 10.11 17.34 14.19
C TYR A 254 9.55 16.84 12.85
N ARG A 255 8.59 15.91 12.85
CA ARG A 255 8.05 15.29 11.63
C ARG A 255 7.62 16.33 10.59
N ASP A 256 6.80 17.29 10.99
CA ASP A 256 6.29 18.31 10.04
C ASP A 256 7.43 19.21 9.52
N ALA A 257 8.42 19.51 10.35
CA ALA A 257 9.60 20.29 9.96
C ALA A 257 10.51 19.50 9.02
N ASP A 258 10.72 18.21 9.29
CA ASP A 258 11.48 17.30 8.44
C ASP A 258 10.79 17.11 7.09
N ASP A 259 9.48 16.88 7.08
CA ASP A 259 8.70 16.74 5.86
C ASP A 259 8.74 18.03 5.02
N HIS A 260 8.65 19.19 5.66
CA HIS A 260 8.77 20.47 4.98
C HIS A 260 10.20 20.67 4.41
N TYR A 261 11.24 20.36 5.19
CA TYR A 261 12.63 20.44 4.74
C TYR A 261 12.89 19.49 3.55
N LEU A 262 12.47 18.23 3.68
CA LEU A 262 12.69 17.23 2.64
C LEU A 262 11.92 17.52 1.36
N PHE A 263 10.63 17.87 1.48
CA PHE A 263 9.72 17.85 0.34
C PHE A 263 9.29 19.23 -0.15
N ALA A 264 9.20 20.24 0.73
CA ALA A 264 8.88 21.60 0.29
C ALA A 264 10.14 22.39 -0.10
N THR A 265 11.28 22.17 0.60
CA THR A 265 12.51 22.92 0.33
C THR A 265 13.42 22.19 -0.66
N HIS A 266 13.64 20.89 -0.49
CA HIS A 266 14.56 20.08 -1.31
C HIS A 266 13.85 19.12 -2.25
N GLY A 267 12.52 18.99 -2.14
CA GLY A 267 11.72 18.07 -2.93
C GLY A 267 11.79 18.33 -4.41
N LYS A 268 11.75 17.25 -5.17
CA LYS A 268 11.64 17.27 -6.63
C LYS A 268 10.35 16.58 -7.02
N PRO A 269 9.48 17.26 -7.79
CA PRO A 269 8.27 16.63 -8.28
C PRO A 269 8.62 15.54 -9.30
N LEU A 270 7.98 14.41 -9.15
CA LEU A 270 8.03 13.32 -10.11
C LEU A 270 6.63 13.13 -10.67
N GLN A 271 6.49 13.32 -11.97
CA GLN A 271 5.27 13.07 -12.72
C GLN A 271 5.51 12.01 -13.78
N LEU A 272 4.49 11.27 -14.11
CA LEU A 272 4.46 10.36 -15.23
C LEU A 272 3.34 10.75 -16.17
N VAL A 273 3.53 10.42 -17.43
CA VAL A 273 2.50 10.52 -18.46
C VAL A 273 2.27 9.15 -19.07
N VAL A 274 1.04 8.91 -19.44
CA VAL A 274 0.62 7.78 -20.26
C VAL A 274 0.03 8.32 -21.56
N TYR A 275 0.42 7.72 -22.67
CA TYR A 275 -0.07 8.05 -24.00
C TYR A 275 -0.60 6.78 -24.66
N ASN A 276 -1.84 6.84 -25.09
CA ASN A 276 -2.52 5.74 -25.76
C ASN A 276 -2.43 5.95 -27.28
N GLN A 277 -1.65 5.12 -27.96
CA GLN A 277 -1.47 5.12 -29.41
C GLN A 277 -2.44 4.15 -30.10
N GLY A 278 -3.28 3.43 -29.36
CA GLY A 278 -4.26 2.50 -29.90
C GLY A 278 -5.48 3.20 -30.49
N ASP A 279 -6.44 2.40 -30.90
CA ASP A 279 -7.68 2.88 -31.53
C ASP A 279 -8.83 3.10 -30.55
N GLU A 280 -8.69 2.63 -29.30
CA GLU A 280 -9.74 2.68 -28.28
C GLU A 280 -9.23 3.26 -26.95
N PRO A 281 -10.07 3.99 -26.20
CA PRO A 281 -9.70 4.52 -24.89
C PRO A 281 -9.51 3.39 -23.86
N ILE A 282 -8.61 3.59 -22.89
CA ILE A 282 -8.51 2.71 -21.72
C ILE A 282 -9.49 3.19 -20.66
N ILE A 283 -10.27 2.29 -20.09
CA ILE A 283 -11.32 2.62 -19.13
C ILE A 283 -10.85 2.31 -17.72
N ASP A 284 -11.08 3.26 -16.80
CA ASP A 284 -10.81 3.18 -15.35
C ASP A 284 -9.39 2.65 -15.06
N ALA A 285 -8.41 3.33 -15.64
CA ALA A 285 -7.01 2.94 -15.51
C ALA A 285 -6.46 3.26 -14.11
N SER A 286 -5.57 2.39 -13.64
CA SER A 286 -4.79 2.59 -12.41
C SER A 286 -3.35 2.17 -12.62
N LEU A 287 -2.41 2.95 -12.11
CA LEU A 287 -0.98 2.66 -12.20
C LEU A 287 -0.43 2.27 -10.83
N THR A 288 0.38 1.21 -10.84
CA THR A 288 1.20 0.82 -9.68
C THR A 288 2.67 0.94 -10.05
N LEU A 289 3.45 1.62 -9.19
CA LEU A 289 4.91 1.69 -9.30
C LEU A 289 5.55 0.90 -8.15
N ALA A 290 6.72 0.35 -8.42
CA ALA A 290 7.59 -0.26 -7.41
C ALA A 290 9.02 0.28 -7.59
N LEU A 291 9.52 0.95 -6.55
CA LEU A 291 10.87 1.50 -6.47
C LEU A 291 11.64 0.82 -5.33
N PRO A 292 12.99 0.77 -5.41
CA PRO A 292 13.80 0.37 -4.26
C PRO A 292 13.61 1.34 -3.08
N ASN A 293 13.52 0.81 -1.87
CA ASN A 293 13.60 1.61 -0.65
C ASN A 293 15.06 1.77 -0.24
N HIS A 294 15.51 3.00 -0.03
CA HIS A 294 16.89 3.30 0.34
C HIS A 294 16.92 4.50 1.29
N ASN A 295 17.78 4.46 2.30
CA ASN A 295 17.87 5.46 3.37
C ASN A 295 18.17 6.90 2.88
N ALA A 296 18.71 7.07 1.69
CA ALA A 296 18.98 8.37 1.07
C ALA A 296 18.00 8.71 -0.07
N PHE A 297 16.91 7.94 -0.23
CA PHE A 297 15.85 8.21 -1.18
C PHE A 297 14.51 8.33 -0.44
N TYR A 298 13.99 9.54 -0.37
CA TYR A 298 12.78 9.86 0.36
C TYR A 298 11.64 10.08 -0.61
N VAL A 299 10.50 9.51 -0.30
CA VAL A 299 9.23 9.73 -1.01
C VAL A 299 8.21 10.17 0.01
N ALA A 300 7.51 11.26 -0.26
CA ALA A 300 6.47 11.74 0.64
C ALA A 300 5.29 10.77 0.64
N GLU A 301 4.93 10.25 1.82
CA GLU A 301 3.76 9.39 1.98
C GLU A 301 2.45 10.18 1.80
N GLN A 302 2.51 11.46 2.07
CA GLN A 302 1.43 12.44 1.91
C GLN A 302 2.01 13.80 1.56
N LEU A 303 1.18 14.71 1.06
CA LEU A 303 1.63 16.08 0.82
C LEU A 303 2.07 16.74 2.14
N PRO A 304 3.27 17.36 2.18
CA PRO A 304 3.73 18.06 3.37
C PRO A 304 2.75 19.18 3.72
N LYS A 305 2.57 19.42 5.00
CA LYS A 305 1.75 20.54 5.51
C LYS A 305 2.24 21.85 4.94
N LYS A 306 1.34 22.82 4.81
CA LYS A 306 1.70 24.20 4.38
C LYS A 306 2.37 24.94 5.54
N ALA A 307 3.54 25.54 5.31
CA ALA A 307 4.14 26.43 6.29
C ALA A 307 3.27 27.68 6.46
N THR A 308 3.04 28.10 7.69
CA THR A 308 2.32 29.31 8.09
C THR A 308 3.21 30.15 9.02
N LYS A 309 2.78 31.35 9.36
CA LYS A 309 3.53 32.21 10.28
C LYS A 309 3.66 31.57 11.68
N ASP A 310 2.65 30.78 12.07
CA ASP A 310 2.54 30.19 13.41
C ASP A 310 2.84 28.68 13.42
N GLY A 311 3.40 28.12 12.34
CA GLY A 311 3.75 26.70 12.26
C GLY A 311 3.32 26.04 10.95
N TYR A 312 2.54 24.93 11.03
CA TYR A 312 2.12 24.15 9.89
C TYR A 312 0.60 23.96 9.85
N SER A 313 -0.02 24.12 8.69
CA SER A 313 -1.44 23.86 8.46
C SER A 313 -1.67 22.62 7.58
N ASN A 314 -2.75 21.93 7.82
CA ASN A 314 -3.13 20.75 7.01
C ASN A 314 -3.50 21.16 5.57
N ARG A 315 -3.33 20.22 4.64
CA ARG A 315 -3.83 20.32 3.28
C ARG A 315 -5.34 20.10 3.25
N THR A 316 -6.00 20.62 2.22
CA THR A 316 -7.42 20.36 2.01
C THR A 316 -7.67 18.90 1.61
N PRO A 317 -8.86 18.34 1.89
CA PRO A 317 -9.19 16.97 1.47
C PRO A 317 -9.02 16.73 -0.04
N ASP A 318 -9.34 17.73 -0.87
CA ASP A 318 -9.20 17.65 -2.32
C ASP A 318 -7.73 17.56 -2.75
N GLU A 319 -6.83 18.36 -2.14
CA GLU A 319 -5.39 18.26 -2.40
C GLU A 319 -4.84 16.88 -2.02
N ILE A 320 -5.30 16.31 -0.89
CA ILE A 320 -4.88 14.99 -0.42
C ILE A 320 -5.39 13.90 -1.36
N ALA A 321 -6.62 14.01 -1.85
CA ALA A 321 -7.23 13.03 -2.75
C ALA A 321 -6.52 12.92 -4.11
N LEU A 322 -5.91 14.01 -4.58
CA LEU A 322 -5.15 14.06 -5.84
C LEU A 322 -3.74 13.45 -5.71
N TYR A 323 -3.23 13.26 -4.50
CA TYR A 323 -1.90 12.72 -4.27
C TYR A 323 -1.90 11.18 -4.34
N PRO A 324 -0.90 10.55 -4.99
CA PRO A 324 -0.85 9.10 -5.09
C PRO A 324 -0.70 8.44 -3.72
N SER A 325 -1.25 7.24 -3.57
CA SER A 325 -1.06 6.44 -2.36
C SER A 325 0.33 5.83 -2.33
N VAL A 326 1.09 6.12 -1.29
CA VAL A 326 2.46 5.64 -1.09
C VAL A 326 2.49 4.66 0.08
N ASN A 327 3.09 3.49 -0.12
CA ASN A 327 3.25 2.46 0.90
C ASN A 327 4.72 2.06 0.98
N LEU A 328 5.36 2.44 2.09
CA LEU A 328 6.75 2.11 2.37
C LEU A 328 6.84 0.68 2.93
N LYS A 329 7.68 -0.14 2.33
CA LYS A 329 8.05 -1.50 2.78
C LYS A 329 9.55 -1.55 3.01
N ASP A 330 10.03 -2.53 3.77
CA ASP A 330 11.45 -2.65 4.12
C ASP A 330 12.39 -2.51 2.90
N ASN A 331 12.08 -3.20 1.79
CA ASN A 331 12.95 -3.24 0.62
C ASN A 331 12.36 -2.53 -0.62
N SER A 332 11.15 -1.98 -0.56
CA SER A 332 10.51 -1.36 -1.72
C SER A 332 9.49 -0.30 -1.32
N ILE A 333 9.36 0.71 -2.15
CA ILE A 333 8.31 1.71 -2.08
C ILE A 333 7.28 1.34 -3.15
N GLN A 334 6.04 1.17 -2.75
CA GLN A 334 4.93 0.89 -3.66
C GLN A 334 4.03 2.14 -3.75
N ILE A 335 3.81 2.62 -4.97
CA ILE A 335 2.98 3.79 -5.23
C ILE A 335 1.82 3.36 -6.12
N THR A 336 0.62 3.80 -5.77
CA THR A 336 -0.58 3.49 -6.55
C THR A 336 -1.34 4.79 -6.83
N SER A 337 -1.73 4.99 -8.09
CA SER A 337 -2.54 6.13 -8.52
C SER A 337 -3.71 5.65 -9.36
N LYS A 338 -4.86 6.27 -9.15
CA LYS A 338 -6.01 6.15 -10.03
C LYS A 338 -5.84 7.18 -11.15
N VAL A 339 -5.75 6.70 -12.40
CA VAL A 339 -5.56 7.56 -13.58
C VAL A 339 -6.91 7.95 -14.17
N GLY A 340 -7.92 7.05 -14.10
CA GLY A 340 -9.21 7.22 -14.77
C GLY A 340 -9.15 6.77 -16.23
N ASP A 341 -9.98 7.36 -17.06
CA ASP A 341 -10.03 7.01 -18.48
C ASP A 341 -8.87 7.66 -19.24
N ILE A 342 -8.22 6.88 -20.12
CA ILE A 342 -7.12 7.35 -20.96
C ILE A 342 -7.61 7.41 -22.41
N PRO A 343 -7.85 8.61 -22.95
CA PRO A 343 -8.29 8.80 -24.34
C PRO A 343 -7.21 8.38 -25.32
N VAL A 344 -7.60 8.20 -26.57
CA VAL A 344 -6.69 7.96 -27.69
C VAL A 344 -6.03 9.26 -28.12
N GLY A 345 -4.72 9.23 -28.35
CA GLY A 345 -3.98 10.35 -28.96
C GLY A 345 -3.69 11.54 -28.04
N GLU A 346 -4.02 11.44 -26.75
CA GLU A 346 -3.74 12.51 -25.77
C GLU A 346 -2.88 11.97 -24.62
N PRO A 347 -1.79 12.68 -24.25
CA PRO A 347 -1.01 12.34 -23.07
C PRO A 347 -1.76 12.73 -21.79
N ILE A 348 -1.91 11.79 -20.87
CA ILE A 348 -2.57 12.00 -19.57
C ILE A 348 -1.55 11.94 -18.46
N GLU A 349 -1.58 12.90 -17.55
CA GLU A 349 -0.78 12.85 -16.32
C GLU A 349 -1.30 11.75 -15.39
N VAL A 350 -0.37 10.94 -14.87
CA VAL A 350 -0.71 9.79 -14.03
C VAL A 350 -1.09 10.20 -12.61
N PHE A 351 -0.44 11.24 -12.09
CA PHE A 351 -0.70 11.74 -10.74
C PHE A 351 -1.47 13.04 -10.81
N GLY A 352 -2.60 13.13 -10.12
CA GLY A 352 -3.34 14.38 -10.02
C GLY A 352 -2.55 15.47 -9.27
N SER A 353 -1.67 15.06 -8.37
CA SER A 353 -0.60 15.90 -7.80
C SER A 353 0.72 15.15 -7.92
N PRO A 354 1.80 15.79 -8.43
CA PRO A 354 3.08 15.12 -8.62
C PRO A 354 3.61 14.50 -7.33
N LEU A 355 4.20 13.31 -7.44
CA LEU A 355 4.86 12.64 -6.34
C LEU A 355 6.08 13.43 -5.90
N LEU A 356 6.19 13.76 -4.63
CA LEU A 356 7.34 14.49 -4.10
C LEU A 356 8.42 13.51 -3.68
N THR A 357 9.63 13.71 -4.23
CA THR A 357 10.81 12.89 -3.93
C THR A 357 11.97 13.77 -3.49
N CYS A 358 12.83 13.26 -2.62
CA CYS A 358 14.06 13.92 -2.23
C CYS A 358 15.20 12.91 -2.24
N VAL A 359 16.36 13.32 -2.75
CA VAL A 359 17.52 12.44 -2.97
C VAL A 359 18.72 12.98 -2.23
N GLY A 360 19.29 12.19 -1.32
CA GLY A 360 20.53 12.52 -0.62
C GLY A 360 21.78 12.35 -1.49
N ARG A 361 22.85 13.03 -1.11
CA ARG A 361 24.15 13.02 -1.84
C ARG A 361 24.76 11.61 -1.96
N GLU A 362 24.42 10.69 -1.08
CA GLU A 362 24.92 9.31 -1.06
C GLU A 362 24.49 8.50 -2.29
N LEU A 363 23.45 8.96 -2.99
CA LEU A 363 22.96 8.34 -4.22
C LEU A 363 23.54 8.97 -5.49
N LYS A 364 24.34 10.01 -5.37
CA LYS A 364 24.96 10.68 -6.51
C LYS A 364 25.69 9.69 -7.45
N GLY A 365 25.35 9.75 -8.73
CA GLY A 365 25.89 8.87 -9.76
C GLY A 365 25.28 7.47 -9.78
N LYS A 366 24.38 7.14 -8.86
CA LYS A 366 23.62 5.89 -8.85
C LYS A 366 22.35 6.02 -9.72
N ARG A 367 21.71 4.87 -9.98
CA ARG A 367 20.46 4.77 -10.73
C ARG A 367 19.50 3.79 -10.06
N PHE A 368 18.20 4.08 -10.12
CA PHE A 368 17.15 3.18 -9.69
C PHE A 368 16.27 2.76 -10.86
N GLY A 369 15.92 1.48 -10.88
CA GLY A 369 14.86 0.97 -11.76
C GLY A 369 13.50 1.15 -11.09
N VAL A 370 12.56 1.75 -11.81
CA VAL A 370 11.17 1.92 -11.41
C VAL A 370 10.32 0.97 -12.25
N ARG A 371 9.81 -0.08 -11.64
CA ARG A 371 8.90 -0.99 -12.34
C ARG A 371 7.49 -0.44 -12.27
N TYR A 372 6.75 -0.52 -13.36
CA TYR A 372 5.36 -0.13 -13.39
C TYR A 372 4.45 -1.24 -13.91
N ALA A 373 3.18 -1.16 -13.51
CA ALA A 373 2.08 -1.94 -14.06
C ALA A 373 0.85 -1.03 -14.15
N LEU A 374 0.37 -0.78 -15.37
CA LEU A 374 -0.88 -0.07 -15.63
C LEU A 374 -1.97 -1.11 -15.87
N HIS A 375 -3.05 -1.00 -15.13
CA HIS A 375 -4.27 -1.80 -15.26
C HIS A 375 -5.37 -0.93 -15.86
N GLY A 376 -6.26 -1.50 -16.63
CA GLY A 376 -7.48 -0.88 -17.14
C GLY A 376 -8.57 -1.94 -17.27
N GLN A 377 -9.84 -1.55 -17.22
CA GLN A 377 -10.95 -2.51 -17.29
C GLN A 377 -10.98 -3.27 -18.61
N ASN A 378 -10.60 -2.62 -19.69
CA ASN A 378 -10.59 -3.17 -21.05
C ASN A 378 -9.18 -3.58 -21.52
N LEU A 379 -8.15 -3.52 -20.67
CA LEU A 379 -6.83 -4.06 -20.98
C LEU A 379 -6.83 -5.58 -20.83
N ARG A 380 -6.40 -6.29 -21.88
CA ARG A 380 -6.26 -7.77 -21.86
C ARG A 380 -5.27 -8.25 -20.79
N SER A 381 -4.22 -7.49 -20.58
CA SER A 381 -3.21 -7.72 -19.56
C SER A 381 -2.62 -6.37 -19.13
N PRO A 382 -2.13 -6.24 -17.88
CA PRO A 382 -1.49 -5.00 -17.47
C PRO A 382 -0.32 -4.62 -18.37
N ALA A 383 -0.26 -3.35 -18.76
CA ALA A 383 0.92 -2.80 -19.41
C ALA A 383 2.05 -2.67 -18.39
N LYS A 384 3.12 -3.47 -18.56
CA LYS A 384 4.25 -3.53 -17.64
C LYS A 384 5.52 -3.03 -18.30
N GLY A 385 6.37 -2.39 -17.52
CA GLY A 385 7.66 -1.94 -17.99
C GLY A 385 8.54 -1.41 -16.88
N GLN A 386 9.63 -0.79 -17.28
CA GLN A 386 10.62 -0.23 -16.39
C GLN A 386 11.06 1.15 -16.86
N LEU A 387 11.13 2.09 -15.91
CA LEU A 387 11.71 3.41 -16.05
C LEU A 387 12.99 3.49 -15.21
N ARG A 388 13.77 4.53 -15.39
CA ARG A 388 15.03 4.73 -14.66
C ARG A 388 15.09 6.13 -14.06
N LEU A 389 15.47 6.21 -12.78
CA LEU A 389 15.86 7.44 -12.12
C LEU A 389 17.37 7.52 -12.10
N LEU A 390 17.93 8.63 -12.56
CA LEU A 390 19.36 8.90 -12.62
C LEU A 390 19.68 10.04 -11.65
N PHE A 391 20.51 9.79 -10.64
CA PHE A 391 20.82 10.79 -9.63
C PHE A 391 22.05 11.59 -10.04
N LYS A 392 21.81 12.84 -10.47
CA LYS A 392 22.85 13.77 -10.92
C LYS A 392 23.46 14.58 -9.77
N ARG A 393 24.55 15.26 -10.10
CA ARG A 393 25.23 16.23 -9.22
C ARG A 393 24.33 17.42 -8.97
#